data_b033d6f1ba520efcd153d068a7fa279c
#
_entry.id   b033d6f1ba520efcd153d068a7fa279c
#
_cell.length_a   1.000
_cell.length_b   1.000
_cell.length_c   1.000
_cell.angle_alpha   90.00
_cell.angle_beta   90.00
_cell.angle_gamma   90.00
#
_symmetry.space_group_name_H-M   'P 1'
#
loop_
_entity.id
_entity.type
_entity.pdbx_description
1 polymer ?
#
loop_
_entity_poly.entity_id
_entity_poly.type
_entity_poly.pdbx_seq_one_letter_code
_entity_poly.pdbx_strand_id
1 'polypeptide(L)'
;MKLFFSRNPNPRLAVAVARYLNAKVEFEFASPFASGQAERFRPLNPNLSLPILVGSGKSLWEADAIACRLSRDAHSDLWRTGEDEPEMIRWLSWGKENFARACDVVHFERGTKQRYGLGPIDQDRVEEGLRDFRTAAATLEAALSEREWLVENSVSYADFRMATFLPFNDVARLPLEDYPSVSRWYRQLEEIDAWRDPFKGLDAPELPPVPGSPHESRSE
;
A
#
# COMPACT_ATOMS: atom_id res chain seq x y z
N MET A 1 20.33 6.64 -3.15
CA MET A 1 19.14 7.20 -2.48
C MET A 1 18.83 6.39 -1.23
N LYS A 2 18.09 6.96 -0.27
CA LYS A 2 17.65 6.27 0.95
C LYS A 2 16.13 6.35 1.04
N LEU A 3 15.47 5.20 1.30
CA LEU A 3 14.02 5.10 1.50
C LEU A 3 13.74 4.81 2.98
N PHE A 4 13.12 5.78 3.65
CA PHE A 4 12.58 5.60 4.99
C PHE A 4 11.20 4.96 4.90
N PHE A 5 11.01 3.88 5.65
CA PHE A 5 9.79 3.09 5.57
C PHE A 5 9.35 2.53 6.93
N SER A 6 8.11 2.06 6.98
CA SER A 6 7.57 1.19 8.02
C SER A 6 6.77 0.06 7.34
N ARG A 7 6.21 -0.85 8.11
CA ARG A 7 5.36 -1.93 7.55
C ARG A 7 3.91 -1.53 7.28
N ASN A 8 3.53 -0.27 7.56
CA ASN A 8 2.19 0.23 7.26
C ASN A 8 1.92 0.28 5.73
N PRO A 9 0.66 0.32 5.28
CA PRO A 9 0.30 0.11 3.87
C PRO A 9 1.06 0.96 2.85
N ASN A 10 1.07 2.28 2.98
CA ASN A 10 1.74 3.14 1.99
C ASN A 10 3.27 3.01 1.99
N PRO A 11 3.98 2.95 3.15
CA PRO A 11 5.40 2.63 3.17
C PRO A 11 5.73 1.24 2.62
N ARG A 12 4.90 0.22 2.91
CA ARG A 12 5.03 -1.12 2.32
C ARG A 12 4.96 -1.07 0.79
N LEU A 13 4.00 -0.32 0.24
CA LEU A 13 3.87 -0.12 -1.20
C LEU A 13 5.16 0.44 -1.81
N ALA A 14 5.77 1.46 -1.21
CA ALA A 14 7.01 2.04 -1.71
C ALA A 14 8.19 1.05 -1.66
N VAL A 15 8.27 0.21 -0.62
CA VAL A 15 9.28 -0.86 -0.54
C VAL A 15 9.04 -1.91 -1.63
N ALA A 16 7.80 -2.35 -1.83
CA ALA A 16 7.45 -3.32 -2.88
C ALA A 16 7.82 -2.81 -4.27
N VAL A 17 7.53 -1.55 -4.58
CA VAL A 17 7.93 -0.90 -5.83
C VAL A 17 9.44 -0.86 -5.98
N ALA A 18 10.17 -0.42 -4.95
CA ALA A 18 11.62 -0.35 -4.99
C ALA A 18 12.26 -1.73 -5.22
N ARG A 19 11.69 -2.78 -4.60
CA ARG A 19 12.12 -4.18 -4.79
C ARG A 19 11.79 -4.70 -6.19
N TYR A 20 10.59 -4.45 -6.68
CA TYR A 20 10.18 -4.86 -8.02
C TYR A 20 11.08 -4.27 -9.10
N LEU A 21 11.46 -3.01 -8.94
CA LEU A 21 12.34 -2.27 -9.84
C LEU A 21 13.84 -2.57 -9.64
N ASN A 22 14.22 -3.39 -8.65
CA ASN A 22 15.60 -3.55 -8.23
C ASN A 22 16.32 -2.21 -8.02
N ALA A 23 15.60 -1.23 -7.46
CA ALA A 23 16.08 0.13 -7.31
C ALA A 23 17.30 0.21 -6.38
N LYS A 24 18.29 1.02 -6.74
CA LYS A 24 19.50 1.25 -5.93
C LYS A 24 19.20 2.20 -4.77
N VAL A 25 18.50 1.70 -3.77
CA VAL A 25 18.13 2.44 -2.56
C VAL A 25 18.63 1.72 -1.31
N GLU A 26 19.09 2.48 -0.33
CA GLU A 26 19.29 2.02 1.04
C GLU A 26 17.94 2.08 1.76
N PHE A 27 17.56 1.00 2.44
CA PHE A 27 16.31 0.95 3.21
C PHE A 27 16.60 1.26 4.66
N GLU A 28 15.82 2.17 5.26
CA GLU A 28 15.90 2.48 6.68
C GLU A 28 14.52 2.43 7.33
N PHE A 29 14.38 1.48 8.27
CA PHE A 29 13.12 1.34 9.02
C PHE A 29 12.95 2.50 9.99
N ALA A 30 11.71 3.00 10.07
CA ALA A 30 11.31 4.03 11.02
C ALA A 30 10.05 3.57 11.75
N SER A 31 10.19 3.32 13.05
CA SER A 31 9.08 2.83 13.88
C SER A 31 8.00 3.90 14.00
N PRO A 32 6.73 3.60 13.66
CA PRO A 32 5.65 4.56 13.80
C PRO A 32 5.53 5.08 15.23
N PHE A 33 5.30 6.37 15.38
CA PHE A 33 5.12 7.07 16.65
C PHE A 33 6.34 7.04 17.62
N ALA A 34 7.52 6.62 17.16
CA ALA A 34 8.70 6.63 18.01
C ALA A 34 9.11 8.05 18.40
N SER A 35 9.64 8.20 19.62
CA SER A 35 10.14 9.48 20.12
C SER A 35 11.24 10.05 19.22
N GLY A 36 11.24 11.37 19.00
CA GLY A 36 12.24 12.08 18.17
C GLY A 36 12.04 11.97 16.66
N GLN A 37 11.09 11.16 16.19
CA GLN A 37 10.86 11.02 14.74
C GLN A 37 10.25 12.28 14.11
N ALA A 38 9.40 13.00 14.84
CA ALA A 38 8.81 14.23 14.33
C ALA A 38 9.87 15.28 14.03
N GLU A 39 10.84 15.47 14.91
CA GLU A 39 11.97 16.39 14.73
C GLU A 39 12.84 15.96 13.55
N ARG A 40 13.10 14.67 13.43
CA ARG A 40 13.92 14.11 12.36
C ARG A 40 13.26 14.23 10.99
N PHE A 41 11.97 13.96 10.87
CA PHE A 41 11.29 13.87 9.58
C PHE A 41 10.61 15.18 9.14
N ARG A 42 10.34 16.12 10.04
CA ARG A 42 9.74 17.42 9.68
C ARG A 42 10.47 18.16 8.57
N PRO A 43 11.83 18.20 8.52
CA PRO A 43 12.55 18.82 7.42
C PRO A 43 12.45 18.07 6.08
N LEU A 44 12.10 16.76 6.13
CA LEU A 44 12.02 15.89 4.96
C LEU A 44 10.59 15.76 4.43
N ASN A 45 9.61 15.72 5.33
CA ASN A 45 8.18 15.67 5.02
C ASN A 45 7.38 16.44 6.08
N PRO A 46 6.77 17.56 5.74
CA PRO A 46 6.01 18.37 6.69
C PRO A 46 4.79 17.62 7.28
N ASN A 47 4.28 16.58 6.58
CA ASN A 47 3.17 15.75 7.06
C ASN A 47 3.59 14.70 8.10
N LEU A 48 4.89 14.54 8.35
CA LEU A 48 5.47 13.56 9.29
C LEU A 48 5.11 12.09 8.98
N SER A 49 4.68 11.82 7.76
CA SER A 49 4.28 10.49 7.30
C SER A 49 5.37 9.82 6.47
N LEU A 50 5.33 8.49 6.43
CA LEU A 50 6.14 7.65 5.54
C LEU A 50 5.28 7.15 4.37
N PRO A 51 5.91 6.80 3.24
CA PRO A 51 7.36 6.72 2.97
C PRO A 51 8.00 8.07 2.65
N ILE A 52 9.34 8.15 2.81
CA ILE A 52 10.16 9.30 2.38
C ILE A 52 11.39 8.77 1.63
N LEU A 53 11.60 9.23 0.40
CA LEU A 53 12.80 8.97 -0.39
C LEU A 53 13.72 10.19 -0.35
N VAL A 54 14.98 10.00 0.05
CA VAL A 54 15.98 11.06 0.06
C VAL A 54 17.08 10.76 -0.95
N GLY A 55 17.38 11.71 -1.81
CA GLY A 55 18.46 11.59 -2.78
C GLY A 55 18.87 12.95 -3.34
N SER A 56 20.17 13.13 -3.60
CA SER A 56 20.75 14.36 -4.16
C SER A 56 20.34 15.63 -3.40
N GLY A 57 20.25 15.53 -2.05
CA GLY A 57 19.91 16.68 -1.19
C GLY A 57 18.43 17.08 -1.18
N LYS A 58 17.57 16.32 -1.86
CA LYS A 58 16.11 16.53 -1.89
C LYS A 58 15.37 15.36 -1.30
N SER A 59 14.27 15.63 -0.60
CA SER A 59 13.30 14.62 -0.17
C SER A 59 12.11 14.56 -1.12
N LEU A 60 11.58 13.34 -1.30
CA LEU A 60 10.34 13.07 -2.01
C LEU A 60 9.47 12.21 -1.10
N TRP A 61 8.23 12.57 -0.94
CA TRP A 61 7.23 11.86 -0.15
C TRP A 61 6.00 11.59 -1.02
N GLU A 62 5.02 10.85 -0.54
CA GLU A 62 3.96 10.15 -1.26
C GLU A 62 4.45 8.94 -2.07
N ALA A 63 3.83 7.79 -1.81
CA ALA A 63 4.19 6.53 -2.47
C ALA A 63 4.10 6.63 -4.00
N ASP A 64 3.10 7.36 -4.53
CA ASP A 64 2.89 7.54 -5.97
C ASP A 64 4.05 8.33 -6.60
N ALA A 65 4.50 9.41 -5.95
CA ALA A 65 5.62 10.21 -6.43
C ALA A 65 6.94 9.42 -6.38
N ILE A 66 7.14 8.63 -5.32
CA ILE A 66 8.32 7.76 -5.18
C ILE A 66 8.31 6.68 -6.27
N ALA A 67 7.17 6.05 -6.53
CA ALA A 67 7.02 5.04 -7.58
C ALA A 67 7.32 5.61 -8.97
N CYS A 68 6.78 6.77 -9.29
CA CYS A 68 7.07 7.49 -10.53
C CYS A 68 8.57 7.75 -10.67
N ARG A 69 9.21 8.27 -9.63
CA ARG A 69 10.64 8.56 -9.63
C ARG A 69 11.48 7.31 -9.84
N LEU A 70 11.23 6.24 -9.06
CA LEU A 70 11.98 4.99 -9.14
C LEU A 70 11.79 4.28 -10.48
N SER A 71 10.57 4.30 -11.05
CA SER A 71 10.31 3.72 -12.37
C SER A 71 11.08 4.44 -13.48
N ARG A 72 11.15 5.77 -13.42
CA ARG A 72 11.96 6.56 -14.37
C ARG A 72 13.44 6.28 -14.24
N ASP A 73 13.96 6.22 -13.00
CA ASP A 73 15.38 5.95 -12.75
C ASP A 73 15.77 4.52 -13.19
N ALA A 74 14.84 3.56 -13.12
CA ALA A 74 15.02 2.17 -13.56
C ALA A 74 14.72 1.96 -15.07
N HIS A 75 14.27 2.98 -15.80
CA HIS A 75 13.77 2.86 -17.18
C HIS A 75 12.70 1.78 -17.33
N SER A 76 11.83 1.64 -16.33
CA SER A 76 10.76 0.64 -16.28
C SER A 76 9.43 1.23 -16.71
N ASP A 77 8.61 0.39 -17.34
CA ASP A 77 7.24 0.68 -17.71
C ASP A 77 6.22 0.45 -16.58
N LEU A 78 6.66 0.10 -15.38
CA LEU A 78 5.77 -0.01 -14.21
C LEU A 78 4.93 1.27 -14.03
N TRP A 79 5.56 2.44 -14.15
CA TRP A 79 4.85 3.70 -14.33
C TRP A 79 4.64 3.94 -15.82
N ARG A 80 3.41 3.76 -16.28
CA ARG A 80 3.07 3.96 -17.70
C ARG A 80 3.29 5.40 -18.14
N THR A 81 3.69 5.55 -19.38
CA THR A 81 3.87 6.85 -20.05
C THR A 81 3.27 6.79 -21.46
N GLY A 82 3.15 7.94 -22.14
CA GLY A 82 2.58 7.99 -23.48
C GLY A 82 1.08 7.73 -23.50
N GLU A 83 0.60 6.87 -24.38
CA GLU A 83 -0.83 6.61 -24.60
C GLU A 83 -1.52 5.97 -23.39
N ASP A 84 -0.79 5.19 -22.58
CA ASP A 84 -1.33 4.49 -21.39
C ASP A 84 -1.31 5.33 -20.11
N GLU A 85 -0.58 6.44 -20.10
CA GLU A 85 -0.48 7.32 -18.92
C GLU A 85 -1.84 7.86 -18.46
N PRO A 86 -2.73 8.34 -19.35
CA PRO A 86 -4.05 8.80 -18.93
C PRO A 86 -4.89 7.70 -18.25
N GLU A 87 -4.84 6.47 -18.76
CA GLU A 87 -5.56 5.35 -18.14
C GLU A 87 -4.99 5.02 -16.77
N MET A 88 -3.68 4.98 -16.63
CA MET A 88 -3.05 4.78 -15.33
C MET A 88 -3.42 5.88 -14.34
N ILE A 89 -3.36 7.16 -14.72
CA ILE A 89 -3.75 8.29 -13.88
C ILE A 89 -5.23 8.17 -13.46
N ARG A 90 -6.12 7.76 -14.35
CA ARG A 90 -7.52 7.49 -14.04
C ARG A 90 -7.64 6.47 -12.90
N TRP A 91 -6.96 5.32 -13.00
CA TRP A 91 -6.99 4.28 -11.98
C TRP A 91 -6.35 4.72 -10.66
N LEU A 92 -5.25 5.48 -10.71
CA LEU A 92 -4.62 6.04 -9.51
C LEU A 92 -5.55 7.00 -8.79
N SER A 93 -6.16 7.95 -9.52
CA SER A 93 -7.06 8.95 -8.94
C SER A 93 -8.33 8.30 -8.39
N TRP A 94 -8.99 7.47 -9.20
CA TRP A 94 -10.21 6.79 -8.80
C TRP A 94 -9.96 5.81 -7.64
N GLY A 95 -8.91 5.01 -7.71
CA GLY A 95 -8.58 4.02 -6.71
C GLY A 95 -8.27 4.64 -5.35
N LYS A 96 -7.52 5.75 -5.34
CA LYS A 96 -7.18 6.47 -4.11
C LYS A 96 -8.43 6.98 -3.37
N GLU A 97 -9.39 7.53 -4.10
CA GLU A 97 -10.59 8.15 -3.53
C GLU A 97 -11.73 7.15 -3.28
N ASN A 98 -11.68 5.96 -3.87
CA ASN A 98 -12.75 4.98 -3.78
C ASN A 98 -12.25 3.67 -3.14
N PHE A 99 -11.65 2.76 -3.91
CA PHE A 99 -11.34 1.41 -3.44
C PHE A 99 -10.30 1.42 -2.31
N ALA A 100 -9.15 2.07 -2.50
CA ALA A 100 -8.11 2.12 -1.48
C ALA A 100 -8.55 2.87 -0.23
N ARG A 101 -9.32 3.97 -0.38
CA ARG A 101 -9.89 4.70 0.75
C ARG A 101 -10.87 3.85 1.55
N ALA A 102 -11.75 3.13 0.89
CA ALA A 102 -12.70 2.24 1.56
C ALA A 102 -11.99 1.14 2.35
N CYS A 103 -10.95 0.53 1.74
CA CYS A 103 -10.09 -0.44 2.42
C CYS A 103 -9.38 0.18 3.63
N ASP A 104 -8.85 1.40 3.48
CA ASP A 104 -8.14 2.12 4.55
C ASP A 104 -9.04 2.40 5.76
N VAL A 105 -10.25 2.87 5.54
CA VAL A 105 -11.22 3.14 6.63
C VAL A 105 -11.43 1.88 7.48
N VAL A 106 -11.68 0.74 6.85
CA VAL A 106 -11.90 -0.53 7.58
C VAL A 106 -10.60 -1.01 8.24
N HIS A 107 -9.46 -0.97 7.52
CA HIS A 107 -8.17 -1.35 8.05
C HIS A 107 -7.72 -0.44 9.20
N PHE A 108 -7.98 0.85 9.13
CA PHE A 108 -7.65 1.78 10.21
C PHE A 108 -8.37 1.41 11.50
N GLU A 109 -9.68 1.21 11.46
CA GLU A 109 -10.49 0.89 12.65
C GLU A 109 -10.12 -0.48 13.25
N ARG A 110 -10.04 -1.52 12.40
CA ARG A 110 -9.81 -2.90 12.85
C ARG A 110 -8.35 -3.24 13.09
N GLY A 111 -7.41 -2.53 12.46
CA GLY A 111 -5.98 -2.79 12.49
C GLY A 111 -5.18 -1.68 13.16
N THR A 112 -4.96 -0.58 12.47
CA THR A 112 -4.06 0.49 12.94
C THR A 112 -4.45 1.03 14.29
N LYS A 113 -5.73 1.36 14.47
CA LYS A 113 -6.27 1.92 15.71
C LYS A 113 -6.06 0.98 16.90
N GLN A 114 -6.24 -0.33 16.69
CA GLN A 114 -6.05 -1.34 17.72
C GLN A 114 -4.58 -1.57 18.03
N ARG A 115 -3.71 -1.67 17.01
CA ARG A 115 -2.27 -1.89 17.19
C ARG A 115 -1.60 -0.80 18.01
N TYR A 116 -2.04 0.44 17.84
CA TYR A 116 -1.39 1.60 18.44
C TYR A 116 -2.20 2.23 19.60
N GLY A 117 -3.27 1.58 20.05
CA GLY A 117 -4.06 2.04 21.20
C GLY A 117 -4.72 3.40 20.95
N LEU A 118 -5.16 3.69 19.73
CA LEU A 118 -5.75 4.98 19.33
C LEU A 118 -7.25 5.09 19.69
N GLY A 119 -7.78 4.16 20.45
CA GLY A 119 -9.16 4.14 20.92
C GLY A 119 -9.94 2.89 20.46
N PRO A 120 -11.22 2.76 20.86
CA PRO A 120 -12.07 1.64 20.48
C PRO A 120 -12.42 1.68 18.98
N ILE A 121 -12.79 0.51 18.44
CA ILE A 121 -13.30 0.41 17.06
C ILE A 121 -14.60 1.21 16.97
N ASP A 122 -14.70 2.07 15.96
CA ASP A 122 -15.92 2.76 15.59
C ASP A 122 -16.67 1.89 14.57
N GLN A 123 -17.73 1.22 15.00
CA GLN A 123 -18.48 0.30 14.17
C GLN A 123 -19.22 1.01 13.03
N ASP A 124 -19.70 2.22 13.24
CA ASP A 124 -20.38 3.00 12.20
C ASP A 124 -19.41 3.32 11.05
N ARG A 125 -18.15 3.66 11.39
CA ARG A 125 -17.09 3.87 10.41
C ARG A 125 -16.71 2.57 9.66
N VAL A 126 -16.67 1.45 10.36
CA VAL A 126 -16.45 0.15 9.71
C VAL A 126 -17.55 -0.17 8.72
N GLU A 127 -18.82 0.03 9.11
CA GLU A 127 -19.95 -0.22 8.24
C GLU A 127 -19.98 0.73 7.02
N GLU A 128 -19.66 2.01 7.22
CA GLU A 128 -19.47 2.98 6.14
C GLU A 128 -18.40 2.49 5.16
N GLY A 129 -17.20 2.16 5.66
CA GLY A 129 -16.11 1.67 4.84
C GLY A 129 -16.45 0.38 4.08
N LEU A 130 -17.20 -0.54 4.70
CA LEU A 130 -17.64 -1.77 4.02
C LEU A 130 -18.71 -1.49 2.94
N ARG A 131 -19.58 -0.50 3.12
CA ARG A 131 -20.52 -0.09 2.05
C ARG A 131 -19.77 0.53 0.88
N ASP A 132 -18.83 1.43 1.15
CA ASP A 132 -17.99 2.08 0.13
C ASP A 132 -17.12 1.04 -0.60
N PHE A 133 -16.56 0.08 0.14
CA PHE A 133 -15.81 -1.04 -0.43
C PHE A 133 -16.66 -1.83 -1.42
N ARG A 134 -17.88 -2.23 -1.07
CA ARG A 134 -18.74 -3.00 -1.98
C ARG A 134 -19.04 -2.23 -3.28
N THR A 135 -19.27 -0.93 -3.18
CA THR A 135 -19.52 -0.08 -4.35
C THR A 135 -18.28 0.00 -5.24
N ALA A 136 -17.12 0.24 -4.65
CA ALA A 136 -15.86 0.33 -5.39
C ALA A 136 -15.42 -1.04 -5.95
N ALA A 137 -15.56 -2.10 -5.16
CA ALA A 137 -15.21 -3.46 -5.57
C ALA A 137 -16.06 -3.94 -6.75
N ALA A 138 -17.36 -3.59 -6.82
CA ALA A 138 -18.20 -3.91 -7.97
C ALA A 138 -17.70 -3.23 -9.28
N THR A 139 -17.23 -1.98 -9.18
CA THR A 139 -16.61 -1.28 -10.33
C THR A 139 -15.31 -1.95 -10.77
N LEU A 140 -14.47 -2.33 -9.80
CA LEU A 140 -13.20 -3.00 -10.07
C LEU A 140 -13.42 -4.42 -10.62
N GLU A 141 -14.40 -5.16 -10.09
CA GLU A 141 -14.82 -6.47 -10.57
C GLU A 141 -15.22 -6.44 -12.04
N ALA A 142 -16.07 -5.47 -12.42
CA ALA A 142 -16.49 -5.29 -13.80
C ALA A 142 -15.31 -4.98 -14.73
N ALA A 143 -14.39 -4.13 -14.30
CA ALA A 143 -13.19 -3.80 -15.08
C ALA A 143 -12.26 -5.00 -15.26
N LEU A 144 -12.05 -5.80 -14.20
CA LEU A 144 -11.15 -6.95 -14.21
C LEU A 144 -11.79 -8.22 -14.79
N SER A 145 -13.11 -8.24 -15.04
CA SER A 145 -13.76 -9.40 -15.70
C SER A 145 -13.27 -9.65 -17.10
N GLU A 146 -12.81 -8.61 -17.80
CA GLU A 146 -12.37 -8.66 -19.20
C GLU A 146 -10.85 -8.49 -19.38
N ARG A 147 -10.11 -8.28 -18.29
CA ARG A 147 -8.66 -8.03 -18.32
C ARG A 147 -7.94 -8.64 -17.13
N GLU A 148 -6.66 -8.88 -17.30
CA GLU A 148 -5.80 -9.41 -16.23
C GLU A 148 -5.24 -8.32 -15.32
N TRP A 149 -4.97 -7.13 -15.87
CA TRP A 149 -4.36 -5.98 -15.20
C TRP A 149 -5.16 -4.70 -15.44
N LEU A 150 -4.97 -3.69 -14.62
CA LEU A 150 -5.73 -2.44 -14.69
C LEU A 150 -5.37 -1.58 -15.91
N VAL A 151 -4.11 -1.66 -16.37
CA VAL A 151 -3.62 -0.91 -17.51
C VAL A 151 -2.91 -1.88 -18.44
N GLU A 152 -3.38 -1.97 -19.67
CA GLU A 152 -2.80 -2.86 -20.69
C GLU A 152 -2.75 -4.36 -20.28
N ASN A 153 -1.77 -5.09 -20.81
CA ASN A 153 -1.65 -6.54 -20.68
C ASN A 153 -0.54 -6.97 -19.70
N SER A 154 -0.05 -6.05 -18.89
CA SER A 154 0.98 -6.34 -17.88
C SER A 154 0.80 -5.50 -16.63
N VAL A 155 1.36 -5.98 -15.52
CA VAL A 155 1.30 -5.27 -14.25
C VAL A 155 1.83 -3.85 -14.35
N SER A 156 1.14 -2.91 -13.75
CA SER A 156 1.50 -1.50 -13.68
C SER A 156 1.51 -1.01 -12.23
N TYR A 157 1.96 0.21 -12.02
CA TYR A 157 1.85 0.83 -10.70
C TYR A 157 0.39 1.02 -10.25
N ALA A 158 -0.55 1.14 -11.17
CA ALA A 158 -1.97 1.19 -10.83
C ALA A 158 -2.42 -0.06 -10.06
N ASP A 159 -1.93 -1.24 -10.43
CA ASP A 159 -2.23 -2.50 -9.76
C ASP A 159 -1.65 -2.53 -8.35
N PHE A 160 -0.39 -2.16 -8.18
CA PHE A 160 0.25 -2.06 -6.87
C PHE A 160 -0.48 -1.06 -5.97
N ARG A 161 -0.83 0.10 -6.51
CA ARG A 161 -1.52 1.16 -5.76
C ARG A 161 -2.93 0.74 -5.34
N MET A 162 -3.67 0.10 -6.25
CA MET A 162 -5.02 -0.39 -5.96
C MET A 162 -5.01 -1.42 -4.83
N ALA A 163 -4.04 -2.33 -4.83
CA ALA A 163 -3.93 -3.41 -3.86
C ALA A 163 -3.29 -3.01 -2.52
N THR A 164 -2.96 -1.74 -2.29
CA THR A 164 -2.15 -1.27 -1.14
C THR A 164 -2.59 -1.84 0.21
N PHE A 165 -3.89 -2.00 0.45
CA PHE A 165 -4.44 -2.45 1.74
C PHE A 165 -4.76 -3.95 1.77
N LEU A 166 -4.78 -4.64 0.63
CA LEU A 166 -5.16 -6.05 0.56
C LEU A 166 -4.21 -7.01 1.31
N PRO A 167 -2.88 -6.74 1.43
CA PRO A 167 -2.00 -7.54 2.28
C PRO A 167 -2.35 -7.56 3.77
N PHE A 168 -3.27 -6.71 4.20
CA PHE A 168 -3.73 -6.58 5.60
C PHE A 168 -5.16 -7.09 5.79
N ASN A 169 -5.67 -7.89 4.83
CA ASN A 169 -7.05 -8.35 4.86
C ASN A 169 -7.35 -9.39 5.94
N ASP A 170 -6.33 -10.02 6.48
CA ASP A 170 -6.44 -10.86 7.70
C ASP A 170 -7.06 -10.10 8.88
N VAL A 171 -6.78 -8.80 8.97
CA VAL A 171 -7.29 -7.88 9.99
C VAL A 171 -8.52 -7.10 9.50
N ALA A 172 -8.45 -6.56 8.28
CA ALA A 172 -9.53 -5.73 7.71
C ALA A 172 -10.81 -6.55 7.45
N ARG A 173 -10.66 -7.83 7.05
CA ARG A 173 -11.77 -8.75 6.73
C ARG A 173 -12.76 -8.14 5.73
N LEU A 174 -12.19 -7.63 4.63
CA LEU A 174 -12.98 -7.20 3.47
C LEU A 174 -13.49 -8.43 2.74
N PRO A 175 -14.75 -8.46 2.27
CA PRO A 175 -15.35 -9.62 1.60
C PRO A 175 -14.85 -9.77 0.14
N LEU A 176 -13.57 -10.09 -0.02
CA LEU A 176 -12.93 -10.24 -1.35
C LEU A 176 -13.47 -11.46 -2.11
N GLU A 177 -13.94 -12.46 -1.40
CA GLU A 177 -14.54 -13.68 -1.95
C GLU A 177 -15.79 -13.43 -2.79
N ASP A 178 -16.49 -12.32 -2.53
CA ASP A 178 -17.67 -11.92 -3.30
C ASP A 178 -17.30 -11.38 -4.71
N TYR A 179 -16.00 -11.17 -4.98
CA TYR A 179 -15.48 -10.52 -6.19
C TYR A 179 -14.41 -11.41 -6.86
N PRO A 180 -14.81 -12.41 -7.66
CA PRO A 180 -13.89 -13.42 -8.20
C PRO A 180 -12.81 -12.85 -9.13
N SER A 181 -13.09 -11.83 -9.94
CA SER A 181 -12.10 -11.19 -10.81
C SER A 181 -11.08 -10.38 -10.01
N VAL A 182 -11.54 -9.65 -8.98
CA VAL A 182 -10.67 -8.94 -8.03
C VAL A 182 -9.79 -9.96 -7.27
N SER A 183 -10.37 -11.06 -6.82
CA SER A 183 -9.63 -12.12 -6.12
C SER A 183 -8.60 -12.82 -7.01
N ARG A 184 -8.93 -13.06 -8.28
CA ARG A 184 -7.99 -13.59 -9.27
C ARG A 184 -6.84 -12.62 -9.50
N TRP A 185 -7.14 -11.34 -9.78
CA TRP A 185 -6.16 -10.27 -9.99
C TRP A 185 -5.22 -10.12 -8.79
N TYR A 186 -5.74 -10.13 -7.57
CA TYR A 186 -4.93 -10.01 -6.38
C TYR A 186 -3.99 -11.22 -6.20
N ARG A 187 -4.44 -12.45 -6.47
CA ARG A 187 -3.57 -13.63 -6.47
C ARG A 187 -2.40 -13.53 -7.46
N GLN A 188 -2.61 -12.93 -8.64
CA GLN A 188 -1.52 -12.68 -9.59
C GLN A 188 -0.47 -11.72 -9.01
N LEU A 189 -0.89 -10.70 -8.25
CA LEU A 189 0.04 -9.82 -7.54
C LEU A 189 0.82 -10.58 -6.46
N GLU A 190 0.20 -11.51 -5.76
CA GLU A 190 0.86 -12.34 -4.74
C GLU A 190 1.91 -13.31 -5.33
N GLU A 191 1.89 -13.58 -6.61
CA GLU A 191 2.96 -14.33 -7.31
C GLU A 191 4.23 -13.51 -7.49
N ILE A 192 4.15 -12.18 -7.40
CA ILE A 192 5.31 -11.28 -7.48
C ILE A 192 6.02 -11.26 -6.13
N ASP A 193 7.24 -11.78 -6.06
CA ASP A 193 8.02 -11.85 -4.82
C ASP A 193 8.16 -10.50 -4.12
N ALA A 194 8.43 -9.44 -4.89
CA ALA A 194 8.55 -8.09 -4.38
C ALA A 194 7.24 -7.56 -3.74
N TRP A 195 6.09 -8.05 -4.19
CA TRP A 195 4.80 -7.72 -3.61
C TRP A 195 4.48 -8.61 -2.40
N ARG A 196 4.67 -9.92 -2.54
CA ARG A 196 4.35 -10.90 -1.50
C ARG A 196 5.16 -10.68 -0.22
N ASP A 197 6.47 -10.50 -0.37
CA ASP A 197 7.39 -10.34 0.77
C ASP A 197 8.40 -9.20 0.51
N PRO A 198 7.93 -7.93 0.53
CA PRO A 198 8.78 -6.78 0.22
C PRO A 198 9.88 -6.55 1.27
N PHE A 199 9.74 -7.09 2.48
CA PHE A 199 10.67 -6.86 3.59
C PHE A 199 11.71 -7.96 3.74
N LYS A 200 11.72 -8.98 2.88
CA LYS A 200 12.68 -10.08 2.94
C LYS A 200 14.12 -9.58 3.03
N GLY A 201 14.80 -9.95 4.10
CA GLY A 201 16.20 -9.56 4.33
C GLY A 201 16.42 -8.11 4.74
N LEU A 202 15.36 -7.36 5.06
CA LEU A 202 15.46 -6.04 5.67
C LEU A 202 15.33 -6.13 7.18
N ASP A 203 16.04 -5.24 7.88
CA ASP A 203 15.79 -4.99 9.30
C ASP A 203 14.48 -4.19 9.42
N ALA A 204 13.39 -4.91 9.58
CA ALA A 204 12.03 -4.36 9.59
C ALA A 204 11.17 -5.14 10.60
N PRO A 205 11.14 -4.71 11.86
CA PRO A 205 10.32 -5.33 12.89
C PRO A 205 8.86 -5.49 12.47
N GLU A 206 8.24 -6.60 12.88
CA GLU A 206 6.83 -6.85 12.60
C GLU A 206 5.94 -5.76 13.19
N LEU A 207 4.76 -5.58 12.59
CA LEU A 207 3.75 -4.71 13.19
C LEU A 207 3.32 -5.26 14.55
N PRO A 208 3.03 -4.40 15.53
CA PRO A 208 2.40 -4.85 16.76
C PRO A 208 1.17 -5.72 16.46
N PRO A 209 0.93 -6.80 17.20
CA PRO A 209 -0.26 -7.62 17.00
C PRO A 209 -1.54 -6.81 17.25
N VAL A 210 -2.61 -7.17 16.57
CA VAL A 210 -3.95 -6.66 16.91
C VAL A 210 -4.49 -7.50 18.06
N PRO A 211 -4.88 -6.90 19.19
CA PRO A 211 -5.43 -7.64 20.33
C PRO A 211 -6.58 -8.55 19.91
N GLY A 212 -6.54 -9.83 20.33
CA GLY A 212 -7.55 -10.83 20.00
C GLY A 212 -7.50 -11.35 18.55
N SER A 213 -6.48 -11.04 17.78
CA SER A 213 -6.28 -11.62 16.45
C SER A 213 -5.61 -12.99 16.53
N PRO A 214 -5.81 -13.89 15.51
CA PRO A 214 -5.17 -15.21 15.48
C PRO A 214 -3.64 -15.20 15.52
N HIS A 215 -3.02 -14.06 15.27
CA HIS A 215 -1.56 -13.88 15.28
C HIS A 215 -0.98 -13.57 16.68
N GLU A 216 -1.82 -13.29 17.67
CA GLU A 216 -1.38 -13.03 19.05
C GLU A 216 -0.73 -14.28 19.70
N SER A 217 -1.08 -15.50 19.24
CA SER A 217 -0.62 -16.77 19.78
C SER A 217 0.73 -17.30 19.25
N ARG A 218 1.42 -16.54 18.40
CA ARG A 218 2.73 -16.95 17.81
C ARG A 218 3.95 -16.22 18.40
N SER A 219 3.76 -15.40 19.42
CA SER A 219 4.81 -14.56 20.03
C SER A 219 5.18 -14.99 21.46
N GLU A 220 4.87 -16.25 21.88
CA GLU A 220 5.35 -16.88 23.11
C GLU A 220 6.43 -17.93 22.84
#